data_d3307a86b4d62d02569f033d720cf69d
#
_entry.id   d3307a86b4d62d02569f033d720cf69d
#
_cell.length_a   1.000
_cell.length_b   1.000
_cell.length_c   1.000
_cell.angle_alpha   90.00
_cell.angle_beta   90.00
_cell.angle_gamma   90.00
#
_symmetry.space_group_name_H-M   'P 1'
#
loop_
_entity.id
_entity.type
_entity.pdbx_description
1 polymer ?
#
loop_
_entity_poly.entity_id
_entity_poly.type
_entity_poly.pdbx_seq_one_letter_code
_entity_poly.pdbx_strand_id
1 'polypeptide(L)'
;MSETPPYDAIESEDDIEDIMRVGGGTVVLDFWSETCGPCMAMAADFEHVAAQFDRGEVRFCKVNTETHGNLAAPFNVRSIPTLLFIHDGKILDAVVGKMSAKTLGEKAEWLVSKSQRKPGLLGRLFG
;
A
#
# COMPACT_ATOMS: atom_id res chain seq x y z
N MET A 1 -9.76 -23.69 9.43
CA MET A 1 -9.44 -23.00 8.23
C MET A 1 -8.68 -21.71 8.52
N SER A 2 -7.77 -21.43 7.69
CA SER A 2 -6.91 -20.30 7.92
C SER A 2 -7.62 -19.00 7.60
N GLU A 3 -7.51 -18.06 8.50
CA GLU A 3 -8.10 -16.75 8.30
C GLU A 3 -7.01 -15.73 7.99
N THR A 4 -6.07 -16.11 7.15
CA THR A 4 -5.01 -15.20 6.76
C THR A 4 -5.63 -13.95 6.12
N PRO A 5 -5.36 -12.76 6.67
CA PRO A 5 -5.92 -11.56 6.08
C PRO A 5 -5.31 -11.29 4.71
N PRO A 6 -6.02 -10.55 3.85
CA PRO A 6 -5.53 -10.26 2.51
C PRO A 6 -4.45 -9.18 2.49
N TYR A 7 -4.02 -8.72 3.65
CA TYR A 7 -2.96 -7.71 3.75
C TYR A 7 -1.86 -8.23 4.68
N ASP A 8 -0.70 -7.59 4.61
CA ASP A 8 0.43 -7.92 5.45
C ASP A 8 0.62 -6.83 6.50
N ALA A 9 0.78 -7.24 7.76
CA ALA A 9 1.13 -6.30 8.82
C ALA A 9 2.63 -6.03 8.74
N ILE A 10 2.99 -4.76 8.71
CA ILE A 10 4.39 -4.33 8.64
C ILE A 10 4.79 -3.95 10.06
N GLU A 11 5.73 -4.69 10.63
CA GLU A 11 6.02 -4.60 12.05
C GLU A 11 7.49 -4.39 12.38
N SER A 12 8.34 -4.26 11.36
CA SER A 12 9.76 -4.08 11.58
C SER A 12 10.38 -3.23 10.48
N GLU A 13 11.58 -2.74 10.75
CA GLU A 13 12.33 -2.01 9.73
C GLU A 13 12.67 -2.91 8.55
N ASP A 14 12.93 -4.19 8.83
CA ASP A 14 13.18 -5.14 7.75
C ASP A 14 11.97 -5.27 6.83
N ASP A 15 10.76 -5.26 7.41
CA ASP A 15 9.55 -5.30 6.61
C ASP A 15 9.44 -4.07 5.71
N ILE A 16 9.77 -2.89 6.25
CA ILE A 16 9.77 -1.66 5.47
C ILE A 16 10.78 -1.74 4.33
N GLU A 17 11.98 -2.21 4.62
CA GLU A 17 13.01 -2.35 3.60
C GLU A 17 12.57 -3.28 2.48
N ASP A 18 11.89 -4.36 2.86
CA ASP A 18 11.42 -5.34 1.89
C ASP A 18 10.43 -4.72 0.89
N ILE A 19 9.48 -3.92 1.38
CA ILE A 19 8.48 -3.32 0.50
C ILE A 19 9.00 -2.07 -0.24
N MET A 20 10.09 -1.48 0.23
CA MET A 20 10.61 -0.24 -0.35
C MET A 20 11.84 -0.44 -1.22
N ARG A 21 12.38 -1.63 -1.30
CA ARG A 21 13.58 -1.85 -2.10
C ARG A 21 13.26 -1.85 -3.59
N VAL A 22 14.28 -1.60 -4.39
CA VAL A 22 14.19 -1.75 -5.84
C VAL A 22 13.89 -3.23 -6.13
N GLY A 23 12.89 -3.48 -6.95
CA GLY A 23 12.43 -4.84 -7.20
C GLY A 23 11.44 -5.34 -6.15
N GLY A 24 11.05 -4.51 -5.19
CA GLY A 24 10.12 -4.90 -4.14
C GLY A 24 8.67 -5.01 -4.60
N GLY A 25 8.39 -4.61 -5.83
CA GLY A 25 7.05 -4.76 -6.40
C GLY A 25 6.14 -3.58 -6.11
N THR A 26 4.86 -3.85 -6.25
CA THR A 26 3.81 -2.83 -6.14
C THR A 26 3.12 -2.99 -4.79
N VAL A 27 2.97 -1.89 -4.06
CA VAL A 27 2.50 -1.92 -2.67
C VAL A 27 1.54 -0.76 -2.39
N VAL A 28 0.44 -1.06 -1.70
CA VAL A 28 -0.42 -0.05 -1.09
C VAL A 28 -0.17 -0.15 0.41
N LEU A 29 0.31 0.92 1.01
CA LEU A 29 0.71 0.93 2.42
C LEU A 29 -0.18 1.89 3.20
N ASP A 30 -0.90 1.35 4.19
CA ASP A 30 -1.86 2.09 5.01
C ASP A 30 -1.29 2.31 6.40
N PHE A 31 -1.11 3.57 6.78
CA PHE A 31 -0.74 3.95 8.15
C PHE A 31 -2.02 4.23 8.92
N TRP A 32 -2.23 3.51 10.00
CA TRP A 32 -3.51 3.54 10.73
C TRP A 32 -3.27 3.42 12.24
N SER A 33 -4.35 3.51 13.01
CA SER A 33 -4.31 3.28 14.45
C SER A 33 -5.68 2.82 14.91
N GLU A 34 -5.71 2.06 16.00
CA GLU A 34 -6.96 1.55 16.57
C GLU A 34 -7.81 2.65 17.18
N THR A 35 -7.21 3.78 17.51
CA THR A 35 -7.94 4.91 18.09
C THR A 35 -8.31 5.95 17.04
N CYS A 36 -8.02 5.70 15.80
CA CYS A 36 -8.34 6.60 14.70
C CYS A 36 -9.69 6.19 14.10
N GLY A 37 -10.71 7.01 14.32
CA GLY A 37 -12.06 6.71 13.83
C GLY A 37 -12.14 6.48 12.32
N PRO A 38 -11.63 7.39 11.50
CA PRO A 38 -11.63 7.19 10.05
C PRO A 38 -10.87 5.95 9.61
N CYS A 39 -9.76 5.62 10.29
CA CYS A 39 -9.00 4.42 9.99
C CYS A 39 -9.84 3.16 10.21
N MET A 40 -10.54 3.12 11.35
CA MET A 40 -11.36 1.96 11.68
C MET A 40 -12.57 1.87 10.78
N ALA A 41 -13.13 3.02 10.39
CA ALA A 41 -14.25 3.03 9.45
C ALA A 41 -13.84 2.52 8.08
N MET A 42 -12.57 2.69 7.69
CA MET A 42 -12.08 2.25 6.40
C MET A 42 -11.60 0.79 6.39
N ALA A 43 -11.40 0.21 7.58
CA ALA A 43 -10.72 -1.08 7.69
C ALA A 43 -11.38 -2.19 6.87
N ALA A 44 -12.70 -2.31 6.94
CA ALA A 44 -13.41 -3.37 6.21
C ALA A 44 -13.31 -3.16 4.69
N ASP A 45 -13.41 -1.91 4.25
CA ASP A 45 -13.28 -1.58 2.83
C ASP A 45 -11.86 -1.88 2.33
N PHE A 46 -10.87 -1.57 3.15
CA PHE A 46 -9.47 -1.85 2.80
C PHE A 46 -9.28 -3.36 2.60
N GLU A 47 -9.78 -4.16 3.53
CA GLU A 47 -9.66 -5.62 3.42
C GLU A 47 -10.42 -6.15 2.22
N HIS A 48 -11.63 -5.62 1.98
CA HIS A 48 -12.44 -6.04 0.85
C HIS A 48 -11.72 -5.80 -0.47
N VAL A 49 -11.14 -4.62 -0.63
CA VAL A 49 -10.40 -4.27 -1.84
C VAL A 49 -9.14 -5.12 -1.96
N ALA A 50 -8.40 -5.26 -0.85
CA ALA A 50 -7.18 -6.06 -0.87
C ALA A 50 -7.43 -7.50 -1.33
N ALA A 51 -8.58 -8.06 -0.93
CA ALA A 51 -8.93 -9.43 -1.28
C ALA A 51 -9.23 -9.60 -2.78
N GLN A 52 -9.47 -8.51 -3.50
CA GLN A 52 -9.78 -8.56 -4.92
C GLN A 52 -8.56 -8.58 -5.82
N PHE A 53 -7.38 -8.35 -5.26
CA PHE A 53 -6.15 -8.27 -6.03
C PHE A 53 -5.25 -9.45 -5.73
N ASP A 54 -4.57 -9.93 -6.76
CA ASP A 54 -3.54 -10.95 -6.62
C ASP A 54 -2.32 -10.31 -5.96
N ARG A 55 -1.76 -10.98 -4.94
CA ARG A 55 -0.57 -10.50 -4.26
C ARG A 55 0.62 -10.37 -5.21
N GLY A 56 0.63 -11.10 -6.29
CA GLY A 56 1.66 -10.96 -7.32
C GLY A 56 1.55 -9.66 -8.09
N GLU A 57 0.36 -9.06 -8.10
CA GLU A 57 0.14 -7.80 -8.77
C GLU A 57 0.37 -6.61 -7.85
N VAL A 58 -0.17 -6.69 -6.64
CA VAL A 58 -0.02 -5.62 -5.66
C VAL A 58 -0.23 -6.19 -4.27
N ARG A 59 0.63 -5.79 -3.34
CA ARG A 59 0.52 -6.16 -1.94
C ARG A 59 -0.12 -5.03 -1.18
N PHE A 60 -1.09 -5.37 -0.34
CA PHE A 60 -1.69 -4.40 0.57
C PHE A 60 -1.06 -4.61 1.94
N CYS A 61 -0.54 -3.54 2.51
CA CYS A 61 0.21 -3.60 3.76
C CYS A 61 -0.30 -2.54 4.72
N LYS A 62 -0.16 -2.81 6.02
CA LYS A 62 -0.62 -1.88 7.06
C LYS A 62 0.45 -1.70 8.13
N VAL A 63 0.61 -0.44 8.57
CA VAL A 63 1.46 -0.10 9.70
C VAL A 63 0.58 0.50 10.79
N ASN A 64 0.56 -0.13 11.96
CA ASN A 64 -0.13 0.42 13.12
C ASN A 64 0.78 1.45 13.78
N THR A 65 0.41 2.73 13.68
CA THR A 65 1.26 3.81 14.17
C THR A 65 1.29 3.92 15.68
N GLU A 66 0.33 3.30 16.39
CA GLU A 66 0.38 3.29 17.85
C GLU A 66 1.48 2.37 18.36
N THR A 67 1.64 1.22 17.73
CA THR A 67 2.61 0.23 18.18
C THR A 67 3.94 0.35 17.45
N HIS A 68 3.93 0.91 16.24
CA HIS A 68 5.12 0.99 15.40
C HIS A 68 5.28 2.40 14.80
N GLY A 69 5.18 3.41 15.66
CA GLY A 69 5.31 4.80 15.21
C GLY A 69 6.65 5.09 14.56
N ASN A 70 7.71 4.37 14.98
CA ASN A 70 9.02 4.53 14.40
C ASN A 70 9.05 4.18 12.91
N LEU A 71 8.15 3.32 12.46
CA LEU A 71 8.09 2.93 11.05
C LEU A 71 7.42 4.00 10.20
N ALA A 72 6.55 4.81 10.80
CA ALA A 72 5.87 5.90 10.09
C ALA A 72 6.74 7.14 9.96
N ALA A 73 7.62 7.37 10.93
CA ALA A 73 8.41 8.59 11.00
C ALA A 73 9.21 8.89 9.72
N PRO A 74 9.89 7.91 9.12
CA PRO A 74 10.66 8.19 7.90
C PRO A 74 9.81 8.65 6.73
N PHE A 75 8.50 8.35 6.74
CA PHE A 75 7.59 8.74 5.66
C PHE A 75 6.93 10.08 5.93
N ASN A 76 7.27 10.72 7.04
CA ASN A 76 6.71 12.03 7.40
C ASN A 76 5.18 12.02 7.44
N VAL A 77 4.61 10.94 7.97
CA VAL A 77 3.17 10.79 8.13
C VAL A 77 2.70 11.70 9.25
N ARG A 78 1.82 12.64 8.95
CA ARG A 78 1.35 13.63 9.91
C ARG A 78 -0.10 13.42 10.32
N SER A 79 -0.85 12.70 9.50
CA SER A 79 -2.26 12.42 9.76
C SER A 79 -2.54 10.99 9.35
N ILE A 80 -3.51 10.36 9.99
CA ILE A 80 -3.92 9.01 9.62
C ILE A 80 -5.44 9.00 9.39
N PRO A 81 -5.92 8.16 8.47
CA PRO A 81 -5.10 7.25 7.66
C PRO A 81 -4.32 8.00 6.59
N THR A 82 -3.14 7.50 6.27
CA THR A 82 -2.37 7.92 5.10
C THR A 82 -2.06 6.65 4.31
N LEU A 83 -2.38 6.67 3.03
CA LEU A 83 -2.09 5.54 2.16
C LEU A 83 -1.05 5.95 1.15
N LEU A 84 0.00 5.15 1.05
CA LEU A 84 1.05 5.36 0.06
C LEU A 84 0.91 4.32 -1.05
N PHE A 85 1.06 4.78 -2.27
CA PHE A 85 0.98 3.94 -3.47
C PHE A 85 2.38 3.84 -4.06
N ILE A 86 2.98 2.67 -3.94
CA ILE A 86 4.41 2.46 -4.12
C ILE A 86 4.64 1.47 -5.24
N HIS A 87 5.63 1.75 -6.08
CA HIS A 87 6.08 0.80 -7.08
C HIS A 87 7.59 0.83 -7.13
N ASP A 88 8.18 -0.35 -6.97
CA ASP A 88 9.63 -0.53 -7.14
C ASP A 88 10.41 0.44 -6.25
N GLY A 89 9.96 0.60 -5.01
CA GLY A 89 10.59 1.46 -4.02
C GLY A 89 10.31 2.93 -4.18
N LYS A 90 9.44 3.31 -5.11
CA LYS A 90 9.11 4.71 -5.35
C LYS A 90 7.68 4.98 -4.94
N ILE A 91 7.48 6.04 -4.18
CA ILE A 91 6.15 6.48 -3.80
C ILE A 91 5.57 7.26 -4.97
N LEU A 92 4.58 6.68 -5.64
CA LEU A 92 3.97 7.32 -6.81
C LEU A 92 2.85 8.27 -6.40
N ASP A 93 2.22 8.02 -5.28
CA ASP A 93 1.16 8.89 -4.78
C ASP A 93 0.93 8.64 -3.30
N ALA A 94 0.32 9.62 -2.64
CA ALA A 94 -0.05 9.54 -1.24
C ALA A 94 -1.42 10.17 -1.06
N VAL A 95 -2.29 9.50 -0.31
CA VAL A 95 -3.62 10.02 -0.03
C VAL A 95 -3.81 10.07 1.48
N VAL A 96 -4.16 11.24 1.98
CA VAL A 96 -4.43 11.45 3.40
C VAL A 96 -5.94 11.47 3.59
N GLY A 97 -6.43 10.64 4.50
CA GLY A 97 -7.84 10.57 4.80
C GLY A 97 -8.48 9.30 4.30
N LYS A 98 -9.71 9.08 4.76
CA LYS A 98 -10.47 7.88 4.46
C LYS A 98 -10.81 7.82 2.97
N MET A 99 -10.69 6.61 2.40
CA MET A 99 -11.10 6.35 1.02
C MET A 99 -12.22 5.33 1.04
N SER A 100 -13.18 5.49 0.11
CA SER A 100 -14.20 4.48 -0.09
C SER A 100 -13.60 3.26 -0.78
N ALA A 101 -14.30 2.12 -0.70
CA ALA A 101 -13.84 0.93 -1.39
C ALA A 101 -13.71 1.18 -2.90
N LYS A 102 -14.67 1.90 -3.48
CA LYS A 102 -14.63 2.20 -4.90
C LYS A 102 -13.39 3.00 -5.27
N THR A 103 -13.12 4.06 -4.54
CA THR A 103 -11.97 4.93 -4.82
C THR A 103 -10.66 4.19 -4.59
N LEU A 104 -10.58 3.41 -3.51
CA LEU A 104 -9.37 2.64 -3.22
C LEU A 104 -9.13 1.60 -4.31
N GLY A 105 -10.19 0.92 -4.75
CA GLY A 105 -10.06 -0.07 -5.81
C GLY A 105 -9.57 0.55 -7.12
N GLU A 106 -10.11 1.71 -7.48
CA GLU A 106 -9.69 2.42 -8.68
C GLU A 106 -8.23 2.85 -8.58
N LYS A 107 -7.84 3.30 -7.40
CA LYS A 107 -6.46 3.74 -7.17
C LYS A 107 -5.49 2.57 -7.25
N ALA A 108 -5.90 1.42 -6.71
CA ALA A 108 -5.08 0.22 -6.78
C ALA A 108 -4.94 -0.26 -8.23
N GLU A 109 -6.02 -0.20 -9.02
CA GLU A 109 -5.96 -0.55 -10.43
C GLU A 109 -5.04 0.39 -11.19
N TRP A 110 -5.12 1.67 -10.87
CA TRP A 110 -4.21 2.66 -11.47
C TRP A 110 -2.76 2.30 -11.14
N LEU A 111 -2.49 1.93 -9.90
CA LEU A 111 -1.14 1.58 -9.47
C LEU A 111 -0.62 0.35 -10.22
N VAL A 112 -1.48 -0.66 -10.35
CA VAL A 112 -1.12 -1.87 -11.09
C VAL A 112 -0.82 -1.53 -12.54
N SER A 113 -1.61 -0.64 -13.15
CA SER A 113 -1.38 -0.24 -14.53
C SER A 113 -0.03 0.47 -14.69
N LYS A 114 0.38 1.24 -13.68
CA LYS A 114 1.69 1.88 -13.70
C LYS A 114 2.81 0.87 -13.61
N SER A 115 2.62 -0.16 -12.77
CA SER A 115 3.63 -1.20 -12.61
C SER A 115 3.81 -2.03 -13.87
N GLN A 116 2.78 -2.12 -14.70
CA GLN A 116 2.84 -2.89 -15.94
C GLN A 116 3.41 -2.09 -17.11
N ARG A 117 3.58 -0.79 -16.94
CA ARG A 117 4.21 0.02 -17.95
C ARG A 117 5.72 -0.25 -17.92
N LYS A 118 6.21 -0.70 -19.02
CA LYS A 118 7.61 -1.10 -19.13
C LYS A 118 8.32 -0.21 -20.15
N PRO A 119 8.97 0.84 -19.70
CA PRO A 119 9.68 1.72 -20.65
C PRO A 119 10.64 0.93 -21.53
N GLY A 120 11.27 -0.09 -20.97
CA GLY A 120 12.16 -0.93 -21.76
C GLY A 120 11.46 -1.65 -22.88
N LEU A 121 10.18 -1.99 -22.71
CA LEU A 121 9.42 -2.62 -23.77
C LEU A 121 9.27 -1.67 -24.96
N LEU A 122 8.89 -0.44 -24.68
CA LEU A 122 8.78 0.56 -25.73
C LEU A 122 10.14 0.80 -26.38
N GLY A 123 11.18 0.84 -25.59
CA GLY A 123 12.51 0.99 -26.11
C GLY A 123 12.89 -0.14 -27.05
N ARG A 124 12.49 -1.36 -26.72
CA ARG A 124 12.76 -2.49 -27.59
C ARG A 124 11.97 -2.44 -28.89
N LEU A 125 10.76 -1.87 -28.84
CA LEU A 125 9.94 -1.76 -30.04
C LEU A 125 10.43 -0.66 -30.95
N PHE A 126 10.99 0.39 -30.40
CA PHE A 126 11.34 1.58 -31.17
C PHE A 126 12.83 1.90 -31.16
N GLY A 127 13.59 1.15 -30.37
CA GLY A 127 15.01 1.44 -30.25
C GLY A 127 15.90 0.41 -30.93
#